data_af4d9a9581ff1c439ef2145e6db44fc0
#
_entry.id   af4d9a9581ff1c439ef2145e6db44fc0
#
_cell.length_a   1.000
_cell.length_b   1.000
_cell.length_c   1.000
_cell.angle_alpha   90.00
_cell.angle_beta   90.00
_cell.angle_gamma   90.00
#
_symmetry.space_group_name_H-M   'P 1'
#
loop_
_entity.id
_entity.type
_entity.pdbx_description
1 polymer ?
#
loop_
_entity_poly.entity_id
_entity_poly.type
_entity_poly.pdbx_seq_one_letter_code
_entity_poly.pdbx_strand_id
1 'polypeptide(L)'
;MALQCGLVTKTRQWVLSESLHLLGTLLFGAGIWLIAQIYHIDEHYPNAFLLWSVAALSLAWIIPSRMHALLALALAFLWGCFEIFDFHQAQHPANWLVAFGVIPLAIILRSNMISFFSIAIFTTLHTFSLVNIEDHPVFPVLVMLASAILAAAYLLPNETSFRPADILRHTGLFIWIGSTGGYLPHSP
;
A
#
# COMPACT_ATOMS: atom_id res chain seq x y z
N MET A 1 -3.78 39.70 -14.83
CA MET A 1 -4.85 39.40 -13.85
C MET A 1 -5.82 38.29 -14.34
N ALA A 2 -6.31 38.29 -15.58
CA ALA A 2 -7.25 37.28 -16.06
C ALA A 2 -6.72 35.84 -16.09
N LEU A 3 -5.45 35.62 -16.44
CA LEU A 3 -4.79 34.30 -16.45
C LEU A 3 -4.66 33.69 -15.06
N GLN A 4 -4.37 34.49 -14.04
CA GLN A 4 -4.29 34.00 -12.66
C GLN A 4 -5.66 33.60 -12.10
N CYS A 5 -6.70 34.36 -12.43
CA CYS A 5 -8.06 34.04 -12.01
C CYS A 5 -8.55 32.71 -12.63
N GLY A 6 -8.25 32.46 -13.91
CA GLY A 6 -8.59 31.20 -14.60
C GLY A 6 -7.87 29.98 -14.02
N LEU A 7 -6.60 30.12 -13.62
CA LEU A 7 -5.85 29.02 -12.99
C LEU A 7 -6.40 28.69 -11.60
N VAL A 8 -6.72 29.69 -10.78
CA VAL A 8 -7.28 29.49 -9.44
C VAL A 8 -8.65 28.82 -9.49
N THR A 9 -9.53 29.23 -10.43
CA THR A 9 -10.85 28.58 -10.59
C THR A 9 -10.74 27.13 -11.05
N LYS A 10 -9.84 26.83 -11.97
CA LYS A 10 -9.60 25.46 -12.47
C LYS A 10 -9.05 24.55 -11.36
N THR A 11 -8.09 25.04 -10.58
CA THR A 11 -7.53 24.30 -9.45
C THR A 11 -8.58 24.03 -8.38
N ARG A 12 -9.42 25.01 -8.06
CA ARG A 12 -10.50 24.88 -7.09
C ARG A 12 -11.55 23.85 -7.53
N GLN A 13 -11.93 23.85 -8.79
CA GLN A 13 -12.87 22.87 -9.34
C GLN A 13 -12.32 21.45 -9.29
N TRP A 14 -11.03 21.28 -9.59
CA TRP A 14 -10.37 19.98 -9.50
C TRP A 14 -10.34 19.46 -8.05
N VAL A 15 -9.94 20.28 -7.07
CA VAL A 15 -9.91 19.91 -5.65
C VAL A 15 -11.32 19.55 -5.15
N LEU A 16 -12.33 20.32 -5.50
CA LEU A 16 -13.73 20.02 -5.13
C LEU A 16 -14.20 18.69 -5.73
N SER A 17 -13.90 18.45 -7.01
CA SER A 17 -14.24 17.17 -7.66
C SER A 17 -13.58 15.98 -6.98
N GLU A 18 -12.27 16.05 -6.70
CA GLU A 18 -11.54 14.98 -6.04
C GLU A 18 -12.06 14.73 -4.61
N SER A 19 -12.35 15.82 -3.87
CA SER A 19 -12.93 15.72 -2.52
C SER A 19 -14.31 15.06 -2.51
N LEU A 20 -15.16 15.36 -3.51
CA LEU A 20 -16.49 14.75 -3.63
C LEU A 20 -16.40 13.26 -3.96
N HIS A 21 -15.50 12.87 -4.86
CA HIS A 21 -15.26 11.45 -5.15
C HIS A 21 -14.73 10.71 -3.93
N LEU A 22 -13.79 11.32 -3.20
CA LEU A 22 -13.26 10.73 -1.96
C LEU A 22 -14.35 10.58 -0.90
N LEU A 23 -15.18 11.61 -0.72
CA LEU A 23 -16.34 11.53 0.17
C LEU A 23 -17.31 10.41 -0.21
N GLY A 24 -17.60 10.26 -1.51
CA GLY A 24 -18.42 9.15 -2.02
C GLY A 24 -17.83 7.79 -1.70
N THR A 25 -16.51 7.64 -1.84
CA THR A 25 -15.79 6.39 -1.51
C THR A 25 -15.81 6.11 -0.01
N LEU A 26 -15.73 7.15 0.84
CA LEU A 26 -15.85 7.01 2.29
C LEU A 26 -17.27 6.63 2.71
N LEU A 27 -18.29 7.24 2.10
CA LEU A 27 -19.70 6.88 2.34
C LEU A 27 -20.00 5.45 1.87
N PHE A 28 -19.41 5.00 0.77
CA PHE A 28 -19.51 3.60 0.34
C PHE A 28 -18.98 2.65 1.41
N GLY A 29 -17.79 2.93 1.96
CA GLY A 29 -17.23 2.13 3.05
C GLY A 29 -18.10 2.14 4.31
N ALA A 30 -18.62 3.31 4.70
CA ALA A 30 -19.57 3.41 5.81
C ALA A 30 -20.84 2.59 5.56
N GLY A 31 -21.34 2.55 4.31
CA GLY A 31 -22.47 1.72 3.90
C GLY A 31 -22.20 0.22 4.06
N ILE A 32 -21.01 -0.26 3.71
CA ILE A 32 -20.60 -1.66 3.91
C ILE A 32 -20.70 -2.02 5.41
N TRP A 33 -20.15 -1.18 6.28
CA TRP A 33 -20.20 -1.40 7.73
C TRP A 33 -21.61 -1.35 8.29
N LEU A 34 -22.42 -0.42 7.83
CA LEU A 34 -23.82 -0.31 8.25
C LEU A 34 -24.62 -1.57 7.87
N ILE A 35 -24.43 -2.07 6.65
CA ILE A 35 -25.06 -3.32 6.19
C ILE A 35 -24.61 -4.49 7.04
N ALA A 36 -23.32 -4.62 7.31
CA ALA A 36 -22.78 -5.69 8.15
C ALA A 36 -23.40 -5.67 9.56
N GLN A 37 -23.55 -4.48 10.17
CA GLN A 37 -24.19 -4.32 11.48
C GLN A 37 -25.67 -4.69 11.47
N ILE A 38 -26.45 -4.26 10.47
CA ILE A 38 -27.88 -4.53 10.38
C ILE A 38 -28.16 -6.03 10.20
N TYR A 39 -27.36 -6.69 9.36
CA TYR A 39 -27.55 -8.11 9.03
C TYR A 39 -26.75 -9.06 9.92
N HIS A 40 -26.03 -8.55 10.92
CA HIS A 40 -25.20 -9.34 11.85
C HIS A 40 -24.22 -10.28 11.09
N ILE A 41 -23.56 -9.75 10.07
CA ILE A 41 -22.59 -10.50 9.26
C ILE A 41 -21.24 -10.47 9.99
N ASP A 42 -21.03 -11.42 10.88
CA ASP A 42 -19.82 -11.45 11.73
C ASP A 42 -18.76 -12.47 11.27
N GLU A 43 -19.10 -13.35 10.30
CA GLU A 43 -18.26 -14.52 9.99
C GLU A 43 -16.85 -14.18 9.49
N HIS A 44 -16.68 -13.17 8.64
CA HIS A 44 -15.37 -12.78 8.13
C HIS A 44 -15.31 -11.27 7.84
N TYR A 45 -15.38 -10.48 8.89
CA TYR A 45 -15.44 -9.03 8.81
C TYR A 45 -14.29 -8.36 8.04
N PRO A 46 -13.05 -8.89 7.93
CA PRO A 46 -11.99 -8.26 7.16
C PRO A 46 -12.31 -8.10 5.68
N ASN A 47 -13.19 -8.94 5.11
CA ASN A 47 -13.62 -8.83 3.72
C ASN A 47 -14.30 -7.50 3.38
N ALA A 48 -14.82 -6.79 4.37
CA ALA A 48 -15.35 -5.43 4.21
C ALA A 48 -14.23 -4.45 3.77
N PHE A 49 -13.05 -4.55 4.37
CA PHE A 49 -11.88 -3.76 3.99
C PHE A 49 -11.38 -4.14 2.59
N LEU A 50 -11.40 -5.42 2.22
CA LEU A 50 -11.07 -5.87 0.88
C LEU A 50 -11.99 -5.22 -0.16
N LEU A 51 -13.30 -5.35 0.02
CA LEU A 51 -14.28 -4.81 -0.92
C LEU A 51 -14.12 -3.29 -1.07
N TRP A 52 -13.94 -2.59 0.04
CA TRP A 52 -13.70 -1.15 0.03
C TRP A 52 -12.37 -0.78 -0.63
N SER A 53 -11.29 -1.53 -0.36
CA SER A 53 -9.98 -1.33 -1.00
C SER A 53 -10.05 -1.50 -2.51
N VAL A 54 -10.72 -2.56 -2.99
CA VAL A 54 -10.90 -2.82 -4.43
C VAL A 54 -11.71 -1.70 -5.10
N ALA A 55 -12.77 -1.21 -4.46
CA ALA A 55 -13.56 -0.09 -4.97
C ALA A 55 -12.72 1.20 -5.05
N ALA A 56 -11.98 1.54 -3.99
CA ALA A 56 -11.09 2.70 -3.97
C ALA A 56 -9.97 2.59 -5.02
N LEU A 57 -9.39 1.40 -5.18
CA LEU A 57 -8.35 1.13 -6.17
C LEU A 57 -8.89 1.28 -7.60
N SER A 58 -10.08 0.76 -7.87
CA SER A 58 -10.73 0.90 -9.18
C SER A 58 -10.95 2.37 -9.55
N LEU A 59 -11.41 3.18 -8.59
CA LEU A 59 -11.53 4.63 -8.79
C LEU A 59 -10.17 5.31 -9.00
N ALA A 60 -9.14 4.88 -8.27
CA ALA A 60 -7.80 5.41 -8.44
C ALA A 60 -7.22 5.15 -9.84
N TRP A 61 -7.59 4.03 -10.47
CA TRP A 61 -7.23 3.72 -11.86
C TRP A 61 -8.03 4.51 -12.89
N ILE A 62 -9.34 4.71 -12.65
CA ILE A 62 -10.24 5.43 -13.57
C ILE A 62 -9.96 6.94 -13.55
N ILE A 63 -9.78 7.52 -12.36
CA ILE A 63 -9.66 8.98 -12.13
C ILE A 63 -8.21 9.30 -11.70
N PRO A 64 -7.15 8.83 -12.24
CA PRO A 64 -5.76 8.88 -11.74
C PRO A 64 -5.55 9.72 -10.46
N SER A 65 -6.16 9.30 -9.33
CA SER A 65 -6.21 10.04 -8.09
C SER A 65 -5.23 9.48 -7.05
N ARG A 66 -4.34 10.33 -6.55
CA ARG A 66 -3.38 9.97 -5.51
C ARG A 66 -4.07 9.65 -4.18
N MET A 67 -5.16 10.36 -3.86
CA MET A 67 -5.90 10.16 -2.61
C MET A 67 -6.61 8.81 -2.57
N HIS A 68 -7.24 8.40 -3.69
CA HIS A 68 -7.86 7.08 -3.79
C HIS A 68 -6.83 5.95 -3.76
N ALA A 69 -5.65 6.16 -4.37
CA ALA A 69 -4.56 5.18 -4.30
C ALA A 69 -4.03 4.99 -2.87
N LEU A 70 -3.88 6.09 -2.10
CA LEU A 70 -3.48 6.03 -0.69
C LEU A 70 -4.57 5.39 0.18
N LEU A 71 -5.84 5.71 -0.06
CA LEU A 71 -6.96 5.08 0.64
C LEU A 71 -7.01 3.57 0.37
N ALA A 72 -6.91 3.15 -0.89
CA ALA A 72 -6.88 1.74 -1.27
C ALA A 72 -5.72 1.00 -0.60
N LEU A 73 -4.54 1.64 -0.54
CA LEU A 73 -3.35 1.09 0.09
C LEU A 73 -3.52 0.93 1.61
N ALA A 74 -4.09 1.93 2.28
CA ALA A 74 -4.38 1.88 3.72
C ALA A 74 -5.39 0.77 4.04
N LEU A 75 -6.44 0.62 3.24
CA LEU A 75 -7.47 -0.41 3.41
C LEU A 75 -6.89 -1.82 3.14
N ALA A 76 -6.05 -1.98 2.12
CA ALA A 76 -5.36 -3.23 1.84
C ALA A 76 -4.42 -3.64 2.98
N PHE A 77 -3.75 -2.66 3.60
CA PHE A 77 -2.92 -2.89 4.77
C PHE A 77 -3.73 -3.35 5.98
N LEU A 78 -4.84 -2.65 6.29
CA LEU A 78 -5.74 -3.04 7.38
C LEU A 78 -6.30 -4.44 7.15
N TRP A 79 -6.78 -4.73 5.95
CA TRP A 79 -7.23 -6.07 5.59
C TRP A 79 -6.17 -7.11 5.84
N GLY A 80 -4.93 -6.89 5.33
CA GLY A 80 -3.82 -7.81 5.53
C GLY A 80 -3.47 -8.02 7.00
N CYS A 81 -3.47 -6.96 7.81
CA CYS A 81 -3.21 -7.07 9.24
C CYS A 81 -4.27 -7.93 9.95
N PHE A 82 -5.56 -7.69 9.73
CA PHE A 82 -6.62 -8.46 10.36
C PHE A 82 -6.58 -9.94 9.95
N GLU A 83 -6.35 -10.23 8.68
CA GLU A 83 -6.22 -11.61 8.22
C GLU A 83 -5.03 -12.34 8.84
N ILE A 84 -3.90 -11.67 8.97
CA ILE A 84 -2.69 -12.28 9.53
C ILE A 84 -2.83 -12.47 11.04
N PHE A 85 -3.31 -11.45 11.78
CA PHE A 85 -3.33 -11.48 13.24
C PHE A 85 -4.56 -12.16 13.83
N ASP A 86 -5.75 -11.95 13.26
CA ASP A 86 -6.99 -12.48 13.81
C ASP A 86 -7.35 -13.85 13.21
N PHE A 87 -7.07 -14.05 11.91
CA PHE A 87 -7.40 -15.28 11.20
C PHE A 87 -6.20 -16.19 10.93
N HIS A 88 -4.99 -15.81 11.34
CA HIS A 88 -3.75 -16.60 11.25
C HIS A 88 -3.46 -17.12 9.82
N GLN A 89 -3.80 -16.34 8.80
CA GLN A 89 -3.54 -16.70 7.41
C GLN A 89 -2.06 -16.51 7.07
N ALA A 90 -1.34 -17.60 6.86
CA ALA A 90 0.10 -17.58 6.56
C ALA A 90 0.43 -16.95 5.20
N GLN A 91 -0.41 -17.16 4.18
CA GLN A 91 -0.25 -16.55 2.86
C GLN A 91 -1.45 -15.66 2.55
N HIS A 92 -1.22 -14.35 2.53
CA HIS A 92 -2.31 -13.41 2.37
C HIS A 92 -2.32 -12.74 1.00
N PRO A 93 -3.47 -12.72 0.28
CA PRO A 93 -3.57 -12.13 -1.04
C PRO A 93 -3.45 -10.59 -1.06
N ALA A 94 -3.44 -9.90 0.10
CA ALA A 94 -3.22 -8.46 0.18
C ALA A 94 -1.88 -8.03 -0.45
N ASN A 95 -0.84 -8.85 -0.32
CA ASN A 95 0.45 -8.62 -0.97
C ASN A 95 0.32 -8.51 -2.49
N TRP A 96 -0.48 -9.39 -3.10
CA TRP A 96 -0.70 -9.38 -4.54
C TRP A 96 -1.53 -8.17 -4.99
N LEU A 97 -2.50 -7.75 -4.18
CA LEU A 97 -3.28 -6.53 -4.43
C LEU A 97 -2.39 -5.28 -4.42
N VAL A 98 -1.47 -5.18 -3.47
CA VAL A 98 -0.50 -4.08 -3.43
C VAL A 98 0.48 -4.17 -4.60
N ALA A 99 1.06 -5.36 -4.87
CA ALA A 99 2.07 -5.55 -5.90
C ALA A 99 1.53 -5.27 -7.31
N PHE A 100 0.36 -5.78 -7.65
CA PHE A 100 -0.21 -5.67 -8.99
C PHE A 100 -1.22 -4.54 -9.15
N GLY A 101 -1.83 -4.09 -8.07
CA GLY A 101 -2.82 -3.02 -8.11
C GLY A 101 -2.22 -1.64 -7.84
N VAL A 102 -1.47 -1.48 -6.75
CA VAL A 102 -1.03 -0.15 -6.29
C VAL A 102 0.34 0.23 -6.83
N ILE A 103 1.32 -0.69 -6.86
CA ILE A 103 2.68 -0.37 -7.34
C ILE A 103 2.69 0.10 -8.81
N PRO A 104 2.02 -0.57 -9.77
CA PRO A 104 1.96 -0.07 -11.14
C PRO A 104 1.26 1.30 -11.23
N LEU A 105 0.21 1.51 -10.44
CA LEU A 105 -0.48 2.80 -10.38
C LEU A 105 0.43 3.90 -9.85
N ALA A 106 1.26 3.62 -8.83
CA ALA A 106 2.24 4.57 -8.30
C ALA A 106 3.25 5.03 -9.35
N ILE A 107 3.67 4.12 -10.24
CA ILE A 107 4.55 4.41 -11.36
C ILE A 107 3.85 5.31 -12.38
N ILE A 108 2.61 4.99 -12.74
CA ILE A 108 1.79 5.79 -13.69
C ILE A 108 1.55 7.20 -13.14
N LEU A 109 1.20 7.32 -11.86
CA LEU A 109 0.99 8.59 -11.18
C LEU A 109 2.29 9.37 -10.91
N ARG A 110 3.45 8.78 -11.17
CA ARG A 110 4.78 9.35 -10.88
C ARG A 110 4.84 9.92 -9.47
N SER A 111 4.37 9.15 -8.49
CA SER A 111 4.28 9.58 -7.10
C SER A 111 5.25 8.81 -6.21
N ASN A 112 6.32 9.48 -5.80
CA ASN A 112 7.32 8.93 -4.89
C ASN A 112 6.69 8.50 -3.55
N MET A 113 5.71 9.28 -3.06
CA MET A 113 5.02 9.00 -1.81
C MET A 113 4.24 7.68 -1.86
N ILE A 114 3.43 7.48 -2.92
CA ILE A 114 2.66 6.23 -3.09
C ILE A 114 3.61 5.05 -3.27
N SER A 115 4.67 5.20 -4.08
CA SER A 115 5.67 4.16 -4.29
C SER A 115 6.33 3.74 -2.97
N PHE A 116 6.74 4.71 -2.15
CA PHE A 116 7.36 4.45 -0.86
C PHE A 116 6.42 3.66 0.06
N PHE A 117 5.20 4.15 0.26
CA PHE A 117 4.23 3.49 1.13
C PHE A 117 3.81 2.10 0.60
N SER A 118 3.69 1.94 -0.72
CA SER A 118 3.35 0.64 -1.32
C SER A 118 4.43 -0.40 -1.05
N ILE A 119 5.72 -0.03 -1.21
CA ILE A 119 6.84 -0.93 -0.96
C ILE A 119 6.95 -1.22 0.54
N ALA A 120 6.81 -0.19 1.40
CA ALA A 120 6.86 -0.36 2.84
C ALA A 120 5.74 -1.31 3.34
N ILE A 121 4.51 -1.11 2.89
CA ILE A 121 3.36 -1.96 3.25
C ILE A 121 3.52 -3.38 2.70
N PHE A 122 3.94 -3.52 1.45
CA PHE A 122 4.22 -4.84 0.86
C PHE A 122 5.23 -5.62 1.68
N THR A 123 6.36 -4.99 2.04
CA THR A 123 7.39 -5.64 2.85
C THR A 123 6.93 -5.95 4.26
N THR A 124 6.15 -5.07 4.89
CA THR A 124 5.61 -5.28 6.24
C THR A 124 4.63 -6.45 6.27
N LEU A 125 3.66 -6.49 5.35
CA LEU A 125 2.70 -7.60 5.27
C LEU A 125 3.39 -8.92 4.94
N HIS A 126 4.40 -8.89 4.06
CA HIS A 126 5.16 -10.09 3.74
C HIS A 126 5.96 -10.61 4.95
N THR A 127 6.57 -9.71 5.72
CA THR A 127 7.27 -10.07 6.95
C THR A 127 6.32 -10.66 7.98
N PHE A 128 5.15 -10.06 8.20
CA PHE A 128 4.16 -10.58 9.13
C PHE A 128 3.64 -11.97 8.72
N SER A 129 3.42 -12.18 7.43
CA SER A 129 3.05 -13.51 6.91
C SER A 129 4.11 -14.57 7.22
N LEU A 130 5.40 -14.20 7.13
CA LEU A 130 6.50 -15.13 7.40
C LEU A 130 6.69 -15.43 8.89
N VAL A 131 6.50 -14.44 9.76
CA VAL A 131 6.63 -14.60 11.23
C VAL A 131 5.57 -15.57 11.77
N ASN A 132 4.38 -15.60 11.18
CA ASN A 132 3.31 -16.51 11.60
C ASN A 132 3.50 -17.97 11.17
N ILE A 133 4.52 -18.27 10.38
CA ILE A 133 4.85 -19.64 9.97
C ILE A 133 5.99 -20.11 10.87
N GLU A 134 5.70 -20.94 11.89
CA GLU A 134 6.62 -21.36 12.96
C GLU A 134 7.96 -21.97 12.50
N ASP A 135 8.03 -22.53 11.29
CA ASP A 135 9.19 -23.27 10.79
C ASP A 135 9.96 -22.56 9.64
N HIS A 136 9.61 -21.34 9.27
CA HIS A 136 10.28 -20.69 8.15
C HIS A 136 11.47 -19.82 8.58
N PRO A 137 12.59 -19.92 7.85
CA PRO A 137 13.75 -19.07 8.07
C PRO A 137 13.46 -17.62 7.64
N VAL A 138 12.81 -16.84 8.51
CA VAL A 138 12.39 -15.45 8.24
C VAL A 138 13.57 -14.58 7.79
N PHE A 139 14.70 -14.75 8.45
CA PHE A 139 15.89 -13.96 8.18
C PHE A 139 16.43 -14.09 6.75
N PRO A 140 16.74 -15.29 6.21
CA PRO A 140 17.22 -15.38 4.85
C PRO A 140 16.20 -14.91 3.80
N VAL A 141 14.91 -15.09 4.04
CA VAL A 141 13.86 -14.59 3.13
C VAL A 141 13.82 -13.07 3.12
N LEU A 142 13.96 -12.40 4.27
CA LEU A 142 14.04 -10.94 4.33
C LEU A 142 15.29 -10.41 3.62
N VAL A 143 16.44 -11.06 3.79
CA VAL A 143 17.68 -10.70 3.08
C VAL A 143 17.51 -10.86 1.57
N MET A 144 16.90 -11.97 1.11
CA MET A 144 16.61 -12.18 -0.30
C MET A 144 15.66 -11.11 -0.86
N LEU A 145 14.59 -10.77 -0.12
CA LEU A 145 13.64 -9.73 -0.51
C LEU A 145 14.32 -8.36 -0.60
N ALA A 146 15.11 -8.00 0.41
CA ALA A 146 15.88 -6.75 0.42
C ALA A 146 16.86 -6.68 -0.76
N SER A 147 17.55 -7.77 -1.03
CA SER A 147 18.48 -7.87 -2.15
C SER A 147 17.78 -7.74 -3.51
N ALA A 148 16.61 -8.36 -3.66
CA ALA A 148 15.78 -8.24 -4.87
C ALA A 148 15.28 -6.80 -5.09
N ILE A 149 14.83 -6.13 -4.03
CA ILE A 149 14.42 -4.72 -4.08
C ILE A 149 15.58 -3.81 -4.45
N LEU A 150 16.77 -4.05 -3.87
CA LEU A 150 17.97 -3.29 -4.20
C LEU A 150 18.39 -3.52 -5.66
N ALA A 151 18.38 -4.77 -6.13
CA ALA A 151 18.69 -5.09 -7.53
C ALA A 151 17.70 -4.40 -8.50
N ALA A 152 16.41 -4.43 -8.20
CA ALA A 152 15.40 -3.72 -8.99
C ALA A 152 15.66 -2.21 -9.03
N ALA A 153 16.17 -1.62 -7.95
CA ALA A 153 16.52 -0.20 -7.91
C ALA A 153 17.62 0.18 -8.91
N TYR A 154 18.56 -0.72 -9.19
CA TYR A 154 19.61 -0.46 -10.17
C TYR A 154 19.17 -0.66 -11.62
N LEU A 155 18.08 -1.41 -11.85
CA LEU A 155 17.56 -1.64 -13.19
C LEU A 155 16.59 -0.54 -13.66
N LEU A 156 16.08 0.28 -12.74
CA LEU A 156 15.13 1.34 -13.06
C LEU A 156 15.86 2.63 -13.46
N PRO A 157 15.45 3.29 -14.56
CA PRO A 157 16.02 4.56 -14.97
C PRO A 157 15.67 5.68 -13.99
N ASN A 158 16.65 6.56 -13.74
CA ASN A 158 16.43 7.76 -12.91
C ASN A 158 15.83 8.87 -13.76
N GLU A 159 14.54 9.09 -13.62
CA GLU A 159 13.83 10.25 -14.18
C GLU A 159 14.00 11.46 -13.25
N THR A 160 14.15 12.66 -13.82
CA THR A 160 14.50 13.88 -13.06
C THR A 160 13.44 14.29 -12.04
N SER A 161 12.17 13.95 -12.26
CA SER A 161 11.04 14.34 -11.40
C SER A 161 10.51 13.19 -10.52
N PHE A 162 10.69 11.96 -10.96
CA PHE A 162 10.25 10.75 -10.28
C PHE A 162 11.44 9.79 -10.19
N ARG A 163 11.82 9.41 -8.99
CA ARG A 163 13.01 8.58 -8.71
C ARG A 163 12.64 7.27 -8.03
N PRO A 164 12.01 6.34 -8.74
CA PRO A 164 11.64 5.04 -8.17
C PRO A 164 12.86 4.25 -7.70
N ALA A 165 13.98 4.37 -8.39
CA ALA A 165 15.24 3.72 -8.02
C ALA A 165 15.75 4.17 -6.65
N ASP A 166 15.69 5.47 -6.34
CA ASP A 166 16.14 5.99 -5.04
C ASP A 166 15.24 5.47 -3.90
N ILE A 167 13.93 5.40 -4.13
CA ILE A 167 12.98 4.86 -3.16
C ILE A 167 13.26 3.39 -2.89
N LEU A 168 13.39 2.58 -3.93
CA LEU A 168 13.70 1.15 -3.81
C LEU A 168 15.04 0.93 -3.11
N ARG A 169 16.05 1.76 -3.42
CA ARG A 169 17.37 1.71 -2.79
C ARG A 169 17.28 1.97 -1.28
N HIS A 170 16.60 3.04 -0.87
CA HIS A 170 16.44 3.36 0.56
C HIS A 170 15.63 2.29 1.29
N THR A 171 14.51 1.85 0.72
CA THR A 171 13.67 0.82 1.32
C THR A 171 14.42 -0.51 1.44
N GLY A 172 15.12 -0.93 0.38
CA GLY A 172 15.95 -2.14 0.40
C GLY A 172 17.06 -2.08 1.46
N LEU A 173 17.74 -0.94 1.58
CA LEU A 173 18.76 -0.73 2.61
C LEU A 173 18.17 -0.80 4.03
N PHE A 174 17.01 -0.18 4.27
CA PHE A 174 16.33 -0.25 5.57
C PHE A 174 15.98 -1.69 5.96
N ILE A 175 15.43 -2.46 5.04
CA ILE A 175 15.10 -3.87 5.29
C ILE A 175 16.38 -4.67 5.56
N TRP A 176 17.43 -4.43 4.77
CA TRP A 176 18.69 -5.13 4.93
C TRP A 176 19.36 -4.84 6.29
N ILE A 177 19.44 -3.58 6.70
CA ILE A 177 19.99 -3.17 8.01
C ILE A 177 19.13 -3.74 9.14
N GLY A 178 17.80 -3.66 9.05
CA GLY A 178 16.89 -4.20 10.05
C GLY A 178 16.99 -5.71 10.21
N SER A 179 17.18 -6.43 9.10
CA SER A 179 17.33 -7.89 9.12
C SER A 179 18.70 -8.34 9.67
N THR A 180 19.77 -7.56 9.47
CA THR A 180 21.12 -7.89 9.98
C THR A 180 21.35 -7.41 11.41
N GLY A 181 20.70 -6.31 11.84
CA GLY A 181 20.89 -5.73 13.18
C GLY A 181 20.38 -6.61 14.32
N GLY A 182 19.46 -7.54 14.07
CA GLY A 182 18.97 -8.50 15.08
C GLY A 182 19.94 -9.64 15.44
N TYR A 183 21.05 -9.76 14.74
CA TYR A 183 22.07 -10.80 14.93
C TYR A 183 23.31 -10.33 15.69
N LEU A 184 23.22 -9.31 16.53
CA LEU A 184 24.28 -9.05 17.49
C LEU A 184 24.22 -10.20 18.52
N PRO A 185 25.23 -11.11 18.59
CA PRO A 185 25.24 -12.14 19.59
C PRO A 185 25.27 -11.45 20.95
N HIS A 186 24.28 -11.74 21.78
CA HIS A 186 24.41 -11.44 23.20
C HIS A 186 25.66 -12.20 23.67
N SER A 187 26.78 -11.49 23.81
CA SER A 187 27.98 -12.00 24.47
C SER A 187 27.58 -12.45 25.87
N PRO A 188 28.00 -13.65 26.28
CA PRO A 188 27.68 -14.21 27.59
C PRO A 188 28.23 -13.36 28.74
#